data_6eacdbb9d7143d9369ab590617fb613e
#
_entry.id   6eacdbb9d7143d9369ab590617fb613e
#
_cell.length_a   1.000
_cell.length_b   1.000
_cell.length_c   1.000
_cell.angle_alpha   90.00
_cell.angle_beta   90.00
_cell.angle_gamma   90.00
#
_symmetry.space_group_name_H-M   'P 1'
#
loop_
_entity.id
_entity.type
_entity.pdbx_description
1 polymer ?
#
loop_
_entity_poly.entity_id
_entity_poly.type
_entity_poly.pdbx_seq_one_letter_code
_entity_poly.pdbx_strand_id
1 'polypeptide(L)'
;VYLAAGISGLTAIVGTFFVKDYLNLSAGFLASLGFWAGLPWALKMPLGHLVDLIWKHKNYMVFLGAGVIATSLLIMYGLIAHTASMANILPVESWYVMSVILAPVGFVVQDVVADAMTVEAVPECDKDGVAYSDAELKNMHTTMQTLGRFAIIGGTVLVALANVILFDGADSLDENAKIQLYGKIYLYALMIPALSVIGVIIAGYTHRSHNADIRLSGDIS
;
A
#
# COMPACT_ATOMS: atom_id res chain seq x y z
N VAL A 1 6.53 1.18 3.04
CA VAL A 1 5.06 1.14 3.19
C VAL A 1 4.46 2.53 2.98
N TYR A 2 4.85 3.58 3.73
CA TYR A 2 4.24 4.93 3.60
C TYR A 2 4.35 5.52 2.19
N LEU A 3 5.50 5.39 1.50
CA LEU A 3 5.62 5.82 0.12
C LEU A 3 4.66 5.03 -0.79
N ALA A 4 4.53 3.71 -0.59
CA ALA A 4 3.58 2.87 -1.31
C ALA A 4 2.13 3.32 -1.08
N ALA A 5 1.77 3.69 0.16
CA ALA A 5 0.47 4.28 0.46
C ALA A 5 0.24 5.60 -0.29
N GLY A 6 1.25 6.46 -0.39
CA GLY A 6 1.18 7.70 -1.18
C GLY A 6 0.95 7.46 -2.67
N ILE A 7 1.55 6.41 -3.23
CA ILE A 7 1.43 6.05 -4.66
C ILE A 7 0.11 5.29 -4.94
N SER A 8 -0.63 4.85 -3.94
CA SER A 8 -1.86 4.05 -4.11
C SER A 8 -2.93 4.73 -4.96
N GLY A 9 -2.92 6.07 -5.05
CA GLY A 9 -3.82 6.84 -5.90
C GLY A 9 -3.59 6.70 -7.42
N LEU A 10 -2.55 6.00 -7.87
CA LEU A 10 -2.21 5.88 -9.30
C LEU A 10 -3.35 5.30 -10.14
N THR A 11 -4.14 4.39 -9.59
CA THR A 11 -5.26 3.74 -10.28
C THR A 11 -6.59 4.46 -10.12
N ALA A 12 -6.67 5.52 -9.30
CA ALA A 12 -7.94 6.18 -8.96
C ALA A 12 -8.64 6.79 -10.18
N ILE A 13 -7.89 7.44 -11.07
CA ILE A 13 -8.44 8.05 -12.29
C ILE A 13 -8.98 6.95 -13.21
N VAL A 14 -8.18 5.92 -13.48
CA VAL A 14 -8.58 4.79 -14.32
C VAL A 14 -9.82 4.10 -13.75
N GLY A 15 -9.84 3.82 -12.44
CA GLY A 15 -10.98 3.21 -11.78
C GLY A 15 -12.27 4.00 -11.99
N THR A 16 -12.19 5.33 -11.88
CA THR A 16 -13.34 6.21 -12.08
C THR A 16 -13.86 6.17 -13.52
N PHE A 17 -12.97 6.35 -14.50
CA PHE A 17 -13.36 6.34 -15.93
C PHE A 17 -13.83 4.98 -16.38
N PHE A 18 -13.13 3.90 -16.01
CA PHE A 18 -13.50 2.55 -16.38
C PHE A 18 -14.89 2.18 -15.87
N VAL A 19 -15.20 2.50 -14.61
CA VAL A 19 -16.52 2.24 -14.01
C VAL A 19 -17.62 3.02 -14.73
N LYS A 20 -17.37 4.30 -15.02
CA LYS A 20 -18.34 5.17 -15.68
C LYS A 20 -18.62 4.75 -17.12
N ASP A 21 -17.57 4.49 -17.88
CA ASP A 21 -17.66 4.34 -19.32
C ASP A 21 -17.95 2.89 -19.77
N TYR A 22 -17.54 1.90 -18.96
CA TYR A 22 -17.61 0.48 -19.36
C TYR A 22 -18.51 -0.38 -18.45
N LEU A 23 -18.61 -0.10 -17.14
CA LEU A 23 -19.39 -0.93 -16.23
C LEU A 23 -20.84 -0.43 -16.03
N ASN A 24 -21.14 0.83 -16.33
CA ASN A 24 -22.45 1.45 -16.18
C ASN A 24 -23.10 1.22 -14.78
N LEU A 25 -22.29 1.16 -13.73
CA LEU A 25 -22.76 0.91 -12.38
C LEU A 25 -23.48 2.13 -11.81
N SER A 26 -24.58 1.91 -11.10
CA SER A 26 -25.36 2.99 -10.51
C SER A 26 -24.58 3.73 -9.41
N ALA A 27 -24.84 5.03 -9.27
CA ALA A 27 -24.25 5.85 -8.21
C ALA A 27 -24.57 5.30 -6.81
N GLY A 28 -25.77 4.77 -6.59
CA GLY A 28 -26.17 4.14 -5.33
C GLY A 28 -25.35 2.88 -5.03
N PHE A 29 -25.07 2.05 -6.03
CA PHE A 29 -24.22 0.88 -5.88
C PHE A 29 -22.78 1.29 -5.51
N LEU A 30 -22.22 2.29 -6.21
CA LEU A 30 -20.87 2.79 -5.95
C LEU A 30 -20.75 3.41 -4.55
N ALA A 31 -21.77 4.15 -4.10
CA ALA A 31 -21.81 4.71 -2.75
C ALA A 31 -21.82 3.60 -1.67
N SER A 32 -22.64 2.56 -1.87
CA SER A 32 -22.69 1.39 -0.99
C SER A 32 -21.35 0.66 -0.97
N LEU A 33 -20.73 0.47 -2.12
CA LEU A 33 -19.42 -0.18 -2.23
C LEU A 33 -18.32 0.65 -1.55
N GLY A 34 -18.37 1.98 -1.68
CA GLY A 34 -17.46 2.89 -0.97
C GLY A 34 -17.55 2.78 0.56
N PHE A 35 -18.77 2.60 1.09
CA PHE A 35 -18.97 2.33 2.52
C PHE A 35 -18.26 1.02 2.95
N TRP A 36 -18.49 -0.08 2.23
CA TRP A 36 -17.86 -1.36 2.53
C TRP A 36 -16.34 -1.34 2.37
N ALA A 37 -15.82 -0.63 1.36
CA ALA A 37 -14.40 -0.42 1.15
C ALA A 37 -13.74 0.43 2.25
N GLY A 38 -14.51 1.30 2.92
CA GLY A 38 -14.08 2.08 4.07
C GLY A 38 -14.01 1.28 5.38
N LEU A 39 -14.77 0.17 5.48
CA LEU A 39 -14.88 -0.61 6.72
C LEU A 39 -13.54 -1.13 7.27
N PRO A 40 -12.59 -1.64 6.45
CA PRO A 40 -11.28 -2.08 6.93
C PRO A 40 -10.53 -0.98 7.70
N TRP A 41 -10.66 0.28 7.31
CA TRP A 41 -10.04 1.42 8.01
C TRP A 41 -10.65 1.64 9.40
N ALA A 42 -11.94 1.40 9.58
CA ALA A 42 -12.58 1.45 10.89
C ALA A 42 -12.07 0.34 11.83
N LEU A 43 -11.61 -0.77 11.27
CA LEU A 43 -11.03 -1.89 12.02
C LEU A 43 -9.53 -1.72 12.32
N LYS A 44 -8.93 -0.58 12.00
CA LYS A 44 -7.49 -0.33 12.19
C LYS A 44 -7.07 -0.54 13.66
N MET A 45 -7.85 -0.07 14.63
CA MET A 45 -7.52 -0.23 16.06
C MET A 45 -7.48 -1.68 16.53
N PRO A 46 -8.51 -2.53 16.33
CA PRO A 46 -8.43 -3.95 16.68
C PRO A 46 -7.35 -4.70 15.90
N LEU A 47 -7.08 -4.33 14.64
CA LEU A 47 -5.97 -4.90 13.87
C LEU A 47 -4.61 -4.53 14.48
N GLY A 48 -4.44 -3.33 15.02
CA GLY A 48 -3.24 -2.94 15.76
C GLY A 48 -2.96 -3.88 16.92
N HIS A 49 -3.96 -4.16 17.73
CA HIS A 49 -3.83 -5.12 18.83
C HIS A 49 -3.47 -6.54 18.35
N LEU A 50 -4.05 -6.98 17.23
CA LEU A 50 -3.68 -8.26 16.63
C LEU A 50 -2.22 -8.28 16.18
N VAL A 51 -1.71 -7.18 15.60
CA VAL A 51 -0.30 -7.05 15.20
C VAL A 51 0.61 -7.17 16.42
N ASP A 52 0.26 -6.57 17.55
CA ASP A 52 1.03 -6.67 18.79
C ASP A 52 1.13 -8.12 19.28
N LEU A 53 0.04 -8.89 19.19
CA LEU A 53 0.01 -10.31 19.58
C LEU A 53 0.93 -11.19 18.70
N ILE A 54 1.06 -10.86 17.43
CA ILE A 54 1.85 -11.65 16.46
C ILE A 54 3.11 -10.93 16.01
N TRP A 55 3.64 -10.02 16.83
CA TRP A 55 4.74 -9.10 16.52
C TRP A 55 5.98 -9.78 15.92
N LYS A 56 6.30 -10.98 16.39
CA LYS A 56 7.41 -11.80 15.85
C LYS A 56 7.29 -12.08 14.35
N HIS A 57 6.09 -11.98 13.80
CA HIS A 57 5.77 -12.29 12.40
C HIS A 57 5.40 -11.05 11.59
N LYS A 58 5.68 -9.84 12.08
CA LYS A 58 5.32 -8.56 11.45
C LYS A 58 5.68 -8.47 9.96
N ASN A 59 6.84 -8.98 9.57
CA ASN A 59 7.26 -8.98 8.17
C ASN A 59 6.32 -9.78 7.27
N TYR A 60 5.81 -10.93 7.76
CA TYR A 60 4.85 -11.74 6.99
C TYR A 60 3.53 -11.00 6.76
N MET A 61 3.12 -10.15 7.69
CA MET A 61 1.92 -9.33 7.51
C MET A 61 2.09 -8.29 6.41
N VAL A 62 3.29 -7.70 6.26
CA VAL A 62 3.58 -6.80 5.12
C VAL A 62 3.49 -7.56 3.80
N PHE A 63 4.06 -8.78 3.73
CA PHE A 63 3.96 -9.62 2.54
C PHE A 63 2.52 -10.04 2.24
N LEU A 64 1.74 -10.39 3.27
CA LEU A 64 0.31 -10.71 3.13
C LEU A 64 -0.46 -9.50 2.58
N GLY A 65 -0.29 -8.32 3.19
CA GLY A 65 -0.93 -7.10 2.72
C GLY A 65 -0.52 -6.76 1.27
N ALA A 66 0.77 -6.91 0.93
CA ALA A 66 1.27 -6.73 -0.43
C ALA A 66 0.63 -7.71 -1.42
N GLY A 67 0.49 -8.98 -1.03
CA GLY A 67 -0.16 -10.01 -1.84
C GLY A 67 -1.64 -9.71 -2.09
N VAL A 68 -2.36 -9.24 -1.07
CA VAL A 68 -3.78 -8.84 -1.19
C VAL A 68 -3.93 -7.63 -2.12
N ILE A 69 -3.07 -6.60 -2.00
CA ILE A 69 -3.06 -5.44 -2.90
C ILE A 69 -2.75 -5.89 -4.32
N ALA A 70 -1.71 -6.72 -4.51
CA ALA A 70 -1.34 -7.21 -5.84
C ALA A 70 -2.50 -8.01 -6.48
N THR A 71 -3.18 -8.85 -5.71
CA THR A 71 -4.35 -9.61 -6.18
C THR A 71 -5.47 -8.68 -6.62
N SER A 72 -5.78 -7.63 -5.86
CA SER A 72 -6.76 -6.60 -6.24
C SER A 72 -6.38 -5.94 -7.57
N LEU A 73 -5.13 -5.51 -7.73
CA LEU A 73 -4.65 -4.86 -8.94
C LEU A 73 -4.68 -5.79 -10.16
N LEU A 74 -4.33 -7.07 -9.98
CA LEU A 74 -4.39 -8.09 -11.04
C LEU A 74 -5.82 -8.42 -11.45
N ILE A 75 -6.76 -8.46 -10.51
CA ILE A 75 -8.19 -8.61 -10.82
C ILE A 75 -8.65 -7.44 -11.70
N MET A 76 -8.33 -6.20 -11.34
CA MET A 76 -8.69 -5.05 -12.16
C MET A 76 -8.01 -5.03 -13.52
N TYR A 77 -6.73 -5.38 -13.57
CA TYR A 77 -6.04 -5.56 -14.86
C TYR A 77 -6.75 -6.59 -15.75
N GLY A 78 -7.07 -7.77 -15.20
CA GLY A 78 -7.80 -8.82 -15.92
C GLY A 78 -9.17 -8.34 -16.38
N LEU A 79 -9.89 -7.60 -15.52
CA LEU A 79 -11.21 -7.06 -15.83
C LEU A 79 -11.15 -6.04 -16.98
N ILE A 80 -10.10 -5.22 -17.06
CA ILE A 80 -9.91 -4.22 -18.09
C ILE A 80 -9.40 -4.87 -19.40
N ALA A 81 -8.33 -5.67 -19.31
CA ALA A 81 -7.64 -6.19 -20.47
C ALA A 81 -8.26 -7.47 -21.06
N HIS A 82 -9.00 -8.24 -20.24
CA HIS A 82 -9.54 -9.55 -20.58
C HIS A 82 -10.99 -9.73 -20.12
N THR A 83 -11.80 -8.69 -20.28
CA THR A 83 -13.20 -8.63 -19.79
C THR A 83 -14.02 -9.85 -20.19
N ALA A 84 -13.97 -10.29 -21.45
CA ALA A 84 -14.72 -11.43 -21.93
C ALA A 84 -14.33 -12.75 -21.22
N SER A 85 -13.05 -12.96 -20.99
CA SER A 85 -12.56 -14.16 -20.28
C SER A 85 -12.96 -14.15 -18.82
N MET A 86 -12.88 -13.00 -18.17
CA MET A 86 -13.28 -12.81 -16.77
C MET A 86 -14.80 -13.01 -16.60
N ALA A 87 -15.61 -12.47 -17.52
CA ALA A 87 -17.06 -12.60 -17.53
C ALA A 87 -17.56 -14.04 -17.68
N ASN A 88 -16.77 -14.93 -18.30
CA ASN A 88 -17.10 -16.35 -18.39
C ASN A 88 -16.96 -17.10 -17.05
N ILE A 89 -16.26 -16.54 -16.08
CA ILE A 89 -16.02 -17.17 -14.78
C ILE A 89 -17.00 -16.62 -13.74
N LEU A 90 -17.08 -15.30 -13.63
CA LEU A 90 -17.96 -14.58 -12.71
C LEU A 90 -18.47 -13.29 -13.37
N PRO A 91 -19.64 -12.76 -12.96
CA PRO A 91 -20.12 -11.45 -13.42
C PRO A 91 -19.05 -10.36 -13.21
N VAL A 92 -18.97 -9.45 -14.16
CA VAL A 92 -18.00 -8.33 -14.18
C VAL A 92 -18.07 -7.49 -12.89
N GLU A 93 -19.29 -7.25 -12.42
CA GLU A 93 -19.56 -6.52 -11.18
C GLU A 93 -18.97 -7.23 -9.96
N SER A 94 -19.01 -8.56 -9.93
CA SER A 94 -18.45 -9.35 -8.82
C SER A 94 -16.94 -9.22 -8.76
N TRP A 95 -16.25 -9.27 -9.90
CA TRP A 95 -14.81 -9.04 -9.97
C TRP A 95 -14.44 -7.63 -9.51
N TYR A 96 -15.23 -6.63 -9.93
CA TYR A 96 -15.01 -5.25 -9.51
C TYR A 96 -15.17 -5.10 -8.00
N VAL A 97 -16.25 -5.63 -7.41
CA VAL A 97 -16.49 -5.62 -5.96
C VAL A 97 -15.33 -6.28 -5.22
N MET A 98 -14.88 -7.45 -5.66
CA MET A 98 -13.74 -8.15 -5.04
C MET A 98 -12.49 -7.27 -5.04
N SER A 99 -12.14 -6.66 -6.16
CA SER A 99 -10.98 -5.79 -6.24
C SER A 99 -11.09 -4.59 -5.30
N VAL A 100 -12.23 -3.88 -5.31
CA VAL A 100 -12.45 -2.66 -4.51
C VAL A 100 -12.42 -2.95 -3.01
N ILE A 101 -12.82 -4.15 -2.58
CA ILE A 101 -12.77 -4.54 -1.15
C ILE A 101 -11.37 -5.04 -0.76
N LEU A 102 -10.70 -5.81 -1.62
CA LEU A 102 -9.37 -6.37 -1.31
C LEU A 102 -8.31 -5.29 -1.13
N ALA A 103 -8.31 -4.24 -1.95
CA ALA A 103 -7.28 -3.20 -1.89
C ALA A 103 -7.21 -2.52 -0.50
N PRO A 104 -8.30 -1.98 0.08
CA PRO A 104 -8.28 -1.39 1.42
C PRO A 104 -7.86 -2.38 2.52
N VAL A 105 -8.28 -3.65 2.42
CA VAL A 105 -7.84 -4.69 3.38
C VAL A 105 -6.32 -4.81 3.37
N GLY A 106 -5.72 -4.94 2.20
CA GLY A 106 -4.26 -5.03 2.07
C GLY A 106 -3.54 -3.78 2.56
N PHE A 107 -4.06 -2.58 2.24
CA PHE A 107 -3.49 -1.31 2.69
C PHE A 107 -3.56 -1.16 4.21
N VAL A 108 -4.71 -1.46 4.83
CA VAL A 108 -4.86 -1.35 6.29
C VAL A 108 -3.92 -2.31 7.02
N VAL A 109 -3.77 -3.55 6.55
CA VAL A 109 -2.82 -4.50 7.13
C VAL A 109 -1.38 -3.96 7.08
N GLN A 110 -0.96 -3.40 5.94
CA GLN A 110 0.38 -2.82 5.83
C GLN A 110 0.56 -1.56 6.68
N ASP A 111 -0.46 -0.71 6.75
CA ASP A 111 -0.43 0.55 7.46
C ASP A 111 -0.32 0.35 8.99
N VAL A 112 -1.10 -0.58 9.52
CA VAL A 112 -1.03 -0.95 10.96
C VAL A 112 0.36 -1.47 11.33
N VAL A 113 0.95 -2.34 10.50
CA VAL A 113 2.31 -2.85 10.75
C VAL A 113 3.34 -1.73 10.63
N ALA A 114 3.20 -0.83 9.67
CA ALA A 114 4.11 0.30 9.49
C ALA A 114 4.07 1.25 10.68
N ASP A 115 2.87 1.55 11.20
CA ASP A 115 2.72 2.40 12.37
C ASP A 115 3.39 1.76 13.60
N ALA A 116 3.18 0.47 13.84
CA ALA A 116 3.82 -0.25 14.93
C ALA A 116 5.35 -0.29 14.79
N MET A 117 5.86 -0.50 13.57
CA MET A 117 7.31 -0.48 13.29
C MET A 117 7.93 0.91 13.50
N THR A 118 7.21 1.99 13.27
CA THR A 118 7.71 3.35 13.54
C THR A 118 7.83 3.64 15.03
N VAL A 119 6.96 3.07 15.84
CA VAL A 119 7.05 3.15 17.31
C VAL A 119 8.28 2.36 17.80
N GLU A 120 8.46 1.13 17.33
CA GLU A 120 9.62 0.28 17.69
C GLU A 120 10.97 0.88 17.26
N ALA A 121 10.99 1.66 16.19
CA ALA A 121 12.22 2.27 15.66
C ALA A 121 12.76 3.42 16.55
N VAL A 122 12.00 3.90 17.52
CA VAL A 122 12.45 4.92 18.46
C VAL A 122 13.15 4.24 19.65
N PRO A 123 14.45 4.49 19.88
CA PRO A 123 15.18 3.90 21.01
C PRO A 123 14.70 4.52 22.34
N GLU A 124 14.64 3.71 23.39
CA GLU A 124 14.27 4.18 24.74
C GLU A 124 15.47 4.78 25.49
N CYS A 125 16.70 4.42 25.10
CA CYS A 125 17.94 4.87 25.73
C CYS A 125 18.92 5.38 24.67
N ASP A 126 19.84 6.24 25.09
CA ASP A 126 20.96 6.68 24.28
C ASP A 126 22.07 5.59 24.15
N LYS A 127 23.19 5.93 23.49
CA LYS A 127 24.33 5.01 23.30
C LYS A 127 25.05 4.65 24.60
N ASP A 128 24.90 5.45 25.65
CA ASP A 128 25.51 5.27 26.97
C ASP A 128 24.57 4.54 27.93
N GLY A 129 23.38 4.11 27.46
CA GLY A 129 22.37 3.40 28.23
C GLY A 129 21.51 4.30 29.13
N VAL A 130 21.57 5.62 28.96
CA VAL A 130 20.77 6.57 29.70
C VAL A 130 19.39 6.69 29.04
N ALA A 131 18.33 6.50 29.82
CA ALA A 131 16.95 6.61 29.33
C ALA A 131 16.63 8.04 28.86
N TYR A 132 16.01 8.16 27.69
CA TYR A 132 15.52 9.44 27.21
C TYR A 132 14.35 9.95 28.06
N SER A 133 14.25 11.27 28.21
CA SER A 133 13.10 11.90 28.84
C SER A 133 11.83 11.72 27.99
N ASP A 134 10.66 11.82 28.63
CA ASP A 134 9.35 11.76 27.93
C ASP A 134 9.25 12.80 26.81
N ALA A 135 9.85 13.99 26.99
CA ALA A 135 9.86 15.04 25.98
C ALA A 135 10.69 14.66 24.75
N GLU A 136 11.86 14.03 24.94
CA GLU A 136 12.73 13.55 23.87
C GLU A 136 12.09 12.40 23.12
N LEU A 137 11.51 11.41 23.83
CA LEU A 137 10.77 10.30 23.21
C LEU A 137 9.60 10.82 22.37
N LYS A 138 8.80 11.76 22.91
CA LYS A 138 7.71 12.39 22.18
C LYS A 138 8.19 13.09 20.90
N ASN A 139 9.30 13.80 20.95
CA ASN A 139 9.88 14.46 19.78
C ASN A 139 10.35 13.46 18.73
N MET A 140 10.99 12.37 19.14
CA MET A 140 11.43 11.30 18.22
C MET A 140 10.25 10.62 17.55
N HIS A 141 9.21 10.24 18.31
CA HIS A 141 7.98 9.69 17.74
C HIS A 141 7.30 10.65 16.75
N THR A 142 7.23 11.95 17.11
CA THR A 142 6.65 12.98 16.22
C THR A 142 7.48 13.09 14.92
N THR A 143 8.79 13.05 15.02
CA THR A 143 9.70 13.09 13.85
C THR A 143 9.47 11.89 12.94
N MET A 144 9.37 10.67 13.49
CA MET A 144 9.12 9.47 12.72
C MET A 144 7.77 9.52 11.99
N GLN A 145 6.72 9.97 12.69
CA GLN A 145 5.40 10.15 12.06
C GLN A 145 5.42 11.23 10.97
N THR A 146 6.16 12.31 11.19
CA THR A 146 6.31 13.39 10.21
C THR A 146 7.01 12.89 8.95
N LEU A 147 8.09 12.11 9.08
CA LEU A 147 8.77 11.47 7.94
C LEU A 147 7.84 10.54 7.17
N GLY A 148 7.01 9.76 7.88
CA GLY A 148 5.98 8.92 7.24
C GLY A 148 4.98 9.74 6.40
N ARG A 149 4.52 10.87 6.94
CA ARG A 149 3.61 11.78 6.22
C ARG A 149 4.28 12.43 5.02
N PHE A 150 5.56 12.84 5.13
CA PHE A 150 6.32 13.32 3.97
C PHE A 150 6.42 12.28 2.88
N ALA A 151 6.64 11.01 3.21
CA ALA A 151 6.68 9.92 2.24
C ALA A 151 5.31 9.74 1.54
N ILE A 152 4.19 9.80 2.27
CA ILE A 152 2.85 9.73 1.70
C ILE A 152 2.60 10.91 0.74
N ILE A 153 2.85 12.14 1.19
CA ILE A 153 2.64 13.35 0.39
C ILE A 153 3.54 13.32 -0.86
N GLY A 154 4.81 12.96 -0.70
CA GLY A 154 5.74 12.80 -1.81
C GLY A 154 5.25 11.77 -2.83
N GLY A 155 4.72 10.63 -2.37
CA GLY A 155 4.09 9.63 -3.21
C GLY A 155 2.88 10.18 -3.98
N THR A 156 2.02 10.96 -3.31
CA THR A 156 0.86 11.59 -3.95
C THR A 156 1.28 12.58 -5.03
N VAL A 157 2.33 13.38 -4.80
CA VAL A 157 2.88 14.30 -5.81
C VAL A 157 3.44 13.52 -7.01
N LEU A 158 4.18 12.43 -6.76
CA LEU A 158 4.68 11.57 -7.83
C LEU A 158 3.55 10.98 -8.68
N VAL A 159 2.44 10.55 -8.05
CA VAL A 159 1.24 10.08 -8.75
C VAL A 159 0.62 11.18 -9.61
N ALA A 160 0.50 12.39 -9.07
CA ALA A 160 -0.03 13.52 -9.84
C ALA A 160 0.80 13.79 -11.10
N LEU A 161 2.13 13.81 -10.98
CA LEU A 161 3.04 13.96 -12.11
C LEU A 161 2.95 12.78 -13.10
N ALA A 162 2.92 11.55 -12.58
CA ALA A 162 2.77 10.35 -13.41
C ALA A 162 1.45 10.39 -14.19
N ASN A 163 0.35 10.78 -13.55
CA ASN A 163 -0.95 10.88 -14.23
C ASN A 163 -0.93 11.94 -15.34
N VAL A 164 -0.32 13.09 -15.13
CA VAL A 164 -0.16 14.10 -16.20
C VAL A 164 0.54 13.49 -17.42
N ILE A 165 1.63 12.74 -17.20
CA ILE A 165 2.40 12.12 -18.28
C ILE A 165 1.63 10.95 -18.92
N LEU A 166 1.00 10.10 -18.12
CA LEU A 166 0.30 8.90 -18.61
C LEU A 166 -0.98 9.22 -19.38
N PHE A 167 -1.66 10.32 -19.03
CA PHE A 167 -2.89 10.75 -19.68
C PHE A 167 -2.69 11.83 -20.73
N ASP A 168 -1.43 12.25 -20.98
CA ASP A 168 -1.15 13.20 -22.05
C ASP A 168 -1.58 12.62 -23.41
N GLY A 169 -2.44 13.35 -24.12
CA GLY A 169 -3.04 12.91 -25.37
C GLY A 169 -4.06 11.76 -25.28
N ALA A 170 -4.44 11.31 -24.09
CA ALA A 170 -5.39 10.20 -23.91
C ALA A 170 -6.78 10.47 -24.53
N ASP A 171 -7.20 11.72 -24.61
CA ASP A 171 -8.48 12.11 -25.22
C ASP A 171 -8.53 11.81 -26.73
N SER A 172 -7.37 11.82 -27.40
CA SER A 172 -7.25 11.54 -28.82
C SER A 172 -7.14 10.05 -29.17
N LEU A 173 -7.01 9.18 -28.16
CA LEU A 173 -6.92 7.73 -28.36
C LEU A 173 -8.28 7.14 -28.73
N ASP A 174 -8.23 6.11 -29.58
CA ASP A 174 -9.39 5.24 -29.82
C ASP A 174 -9.71 4.41 -28.57
N GLU A 175 -10.89 3.79 -28.56
CA GLU A 175 -11.40 3.03 -27.41
C GLU A 175 -10.47 1.87 -27.01
N ASN A 176 -9.94 1.15 -27.99
CA ASN A 176 -9.03 0.03 -27.75
C ASN A 176 -7.70 0.51 -27.14
N ALA A 177 -7.16 1.61 -27.61
CA ALA A 177 -5.94 2.19 -27.07
C ALA A 177 -6.14 2.72 -25.65
N LYS A 178 -7.32 3.29 -25.33
CA LYS A 178 -7.68 3.69 -23.96
C LYS A 178 -7.73 2.49 -23.01
N ILE A 179 -8.37 1.40 -23.41
CA ILE A 179 -8.42 0.16 -22.62
C ILE A 179 -7.01 -0.38 -22.36
N GLN A 180 -6.15 -0.39 -23.37
CA GLN A 180 -4.75 -0.82 -23.22
C GLN A 180 -3.97 0.11 -22.28
N LEU A 181 -4.17 1.42 -22.37
CA LEU A 181 -3.57 2.39 -21.45
C LEU A 181 -4.00 2.12 -20.02
N TYR A 182 -5.30 1.95 -19.78
CA TYR A 182 -5.86 1.66 -18.46
C TYR A 182 -5.30 0.35 -17.87
N GLY A 183 -5.21 -0.70 -18.67
CA GLY A 183 -4.59 -1.96 -18.25
C GLY A 183 -3.12 -1.80 -17.88
N LYS A 184 -2.33 -1.07 -18.68
CA LYS A 184 -0.92 -0.77 -18.35
C LYS A 184 -0.76 -0.03 -17.05
N ILE A 185 -1.65 0.93 -16.73
CA ILE A 185 -1.60 1.68 -15.47
C ILE A 185 -1.80 0.74 -14.27
N TYR A 186 -2.71 -0.23 -14.35
CA TYR A 186 -2.86 -1.25 -13.31
C TYR A 186 -1.64 -2.17 -13.19
N LEU A 187 -0.97 -2.50 -14.30
CA LEU A 187 0.31 -3.23 -14.24
C LEU A 187 1.42 -2.39 -13.59
N TYR A 188 1.52 -1.12 -13.93
CA TYR A 188 2.49 -0.22 -13.28
C TYR A 188 2.18 -0.07 -11.78
N ALA A 189 0.91 -0.08 -11.40
CA ALA A 189 0.52 -0.02 -10.00
C ALA A 189 1.00 -1.21 -9.17
N LEU A 190 1.40 -2.33 -9.77
CA LEU A 190 2.05 -3.44 -9.06
C LEU A 190 3.40 -3.04 -8.41
N MET A 191 3.99 -1.92 -8.85
CA MET A 191 5.14 -1.34 -8.13
C MET A 191 4.78 -0.95 -6.68
N ILE A 192 3.52 -0.66 -6.38
CA ILE A 192 3.06 -0.26 -5.04
C ILE A 192 3.33 -1.36 -4.01
N PRO A 193 2.77 -2.57 -4.14
CA PRO A 193 3.08 -3.66 -3.23
C PRO A 193 4.55 -4.11 -3.33
N ALA A 194 5.17 -4.03 -4.51
CA ALA A 194 6.58 -4.38 -4.70
C ALA A 194 7.51 -3.48 -3.87
N LEU A 195 7.27 -2.17 -3.80
CA LEU A 195 8.03 -1.24 -2.98
C LEU A 195 7.94 -1.58 -1.49
N SER A 196 6.77 -1.98 -1.00
CA SER A 196 6.60 -2.42 0.39
C SER A 196 7.42 -3.68 0.69
N VAL A 197 7.39 -4.66 -0.21
CA VAL A 197 8.15 -5.92 -0.11
C VAL A 197 9.65 -5.65 -0.12
N ILE A 198 10.13 -4.86 -1.08
CA ILE A 198 11.55 -4.48 -1.20
C ILE A 198 12.03 -3.79 0.07
N GLY A 199 11.23 -2.84 0.61
CA GLY A 199 11.56 -2.13 1.84
C GLY A 199 11.76 -3.07 3.03
N VAL A 200 10.90 -4.08 3.20
CA VAL A 200 11.03 -5.07 4.28
C VAL A 200 12.24 -5.97 4.07
N ILE A 201 12.52 -6.38 2.83
CA ILE A 201 13.69 -7.19 2.50
C ILE A 201 14.98 -6.42 2.83
N ILE A 202 15.10 -5.16 2.39
CA ILE A 202 16.26 -4.31 2.67
C ILE A 202 16.44 -4.13 4.18
N ALA A 203 15.38 -3.81 4.92
CA ALA A 203 15.42 -3.66 6.36
C ALA A 203 15.91 -4.95 7.05
N GLY A 204 15.46 -6.11 6.60
CA GLY A 204 15.90 -7.41 7.12
C GLY A 204 17.39 -7.67 6.89
N TYR A 205 17.93 -7.30 5.74
CA TYR A 205 19.36 -7.42 5.46
C TYR A 205 20.21 -6.46 6.29
N THR A 206 19.80 -5.20 6.41
CA THR A 206 20.51 -4.17 7.19
C THR A 206 20.57 -4.55 8.66
N HIS A 207 19.49 -5.04 9.24
CA HIS A 207 19.45 -5.47 10.63
C HIS A 207 20.38 -6.69 10.89
N ARG A 208 20.43 -7.64 9.96
CA ARG A 208 21.34 -8.80 10.05
C ARG A 208 22.81 -8.40 9.97
N SER A 209 23.15 -7.47 9.07
CA SER A 209 24.52 -6.95 8.94
C SER A 209 24.97 -6.25 10.22
N HIS A 210 24.15 -5.36 10.77
CA HIS A 210 24.47 -4.65 12.01
C HIS A 210 24.68 -5.59 13.20
N ASN A 211 23.85 -6.62 13.36
CA ASN A 211 24.02 -7.62 14.42
C ASN A 211 25.26 -8.51 14.21
N ALA A 212 25.67 -8.76 12.97
CA ALA A 212 26.91 -9.49 12.67
C ALA A 212 28.13 -8.66 13.05
N ASP A 213 28.15 -7.37 12.74
CA ASP A 213 29.25 -6.45 13.07
C ASP A 213 29.42 -6.29 14.59
N ILE A 214 28.30 -6.22 15.34
CA ILE A 214 28.37 -6.16 16.82
C ILE A 214 28.96 -7.47 17.41
N ARG A 215 28.59 -8.63 16.88
CA ARG A 215 29.15 -9.92 17.34
C ARG A 215 30.62 -10.01 17.05
N LEU A 216 31.08 -9.60 15.87
CA LEU A 216 32.52 -9.59 15.50
C LEU A 216 33.32 -8.61 16.36
N SER A 217 32.78 -7.46 16.74
CA SER A 217 33.44 -6.50 17.62
C SER A 217 33.49 -6.95 19.08
N GLY A 218 32.50 -7.74 19.54
CA GLY A 218 32.47 -8.30 20.89
C GLY A 218 33.40 -9.50 21.10
N ASP A 219 33.81 -10.22 20.04
CA ASP A 219 34.76 -11.33 20.10
C ASP A 219 36.24 -10.86 20.10
N ILE A 220 36.49 -9.57 19.93
CA ILE A 220 37.84 -8.98 19.88
C ILE A 220 38.22 -8.25 21.21
N SER A 221 37.29 -8.15 22.15
CA SER A 221 37.48 -7.56 23.49
C SER A 221 37.54 -8.66 24.55
#